data_79e6498416d6f23aecf6c114a98d1fe3
#
_entry.id   79e6498416d6f23aecf6c114a98d1fe3
#
_cell.length_a   1.000
_cell.length_b   1.000
_cell.length_c   1.000
_cell.angle_alpha   90.00
_cell.angle_beta   90.00
_cell.angle_gamma   90.00
#
_symmetry.space_group_name_H-M   'P 1'
#
loop_
_entity.id
_entity.type
_entity.pdbx_description
1 polymer ?
#
loop_
_entity_poly.entity_id
_entity_poly.type
_entity_poly.pdbx_seq_one_letter_code
_entity_poly.pdbx_strand_id
1 'polypeptide(L)'
;MLNEQGAMPEKPVEPKPAATIILLRDGDDGLEVLVLRKASGKHFAAGAMVFPGGKVADEDLAFAEARGTASDKFEVLKTAAVREMHEECGIMLARPAGEADILDAAQVEALGGGAILDLAESASLDLATDQLVRFAHWITPPYRPKRFDTHFFIAPAPEGQREPKVDGYEIVEARWRRPGDILEDVHEGRLKLVLPTMMNIIKLSRSESVGEALRAAKRATINPVTPTRVETENGVELHLPDDSGYGITKVPSEYLRSA
;
A
#
# COMPACT_ATOMS: atom_id res chain seq x y z
N MET A 1 -12.96 -18.84 -3.13
CA MET A 1 -14.42 -19.01 -3.05
C MET A 1 -14.68 -19.47 -1.63
N LEU A 2 -15.57 -18.81 -0.91
CA LEU A 2 -16.37 -19.61 0.01
C LEU A 2 -16.78 -20.80 -0.83
N ASN A 3 -16.73 -22.04 -0.31
CA ASN A 3 -17.57 -23.05 -0.89
C ASN A 3 -18.95 -22.37 -0.97
N GLU A 4 -19.78 -22.71 -1.92
CA GLU A 4 -21.09 -22.08 -2.17
C GLU A 4 -21.99 -22.00 -0.91
N GLN A 5 -21.54 -22.50 0.24
CA GLN A 5 -22.20 -22.58 1.53
C GLN A 5 -21.58 -21.70 2.63
N GLY A 6 -20.52 -20.90 2.35
CA GLY A 6 -19.93 -19.98 3.36
C GLY A 6 -19.12 -20.64 4.45
N ALA A 7 -18.77 -21.92 4.34
CA ALA A 7 -18.02 -22.65 5.34
C ALA A 7 -16.50 -22.36 5.26
N MET A 8 -15.84 -22.35 6.41
CA MET A 8 -14.38 -22.30 6.51
C MET A 8 -13.78 -23.53 5.81
N PRO A 9 -12.70 -23.36 5.01
CA PRO A 9 -11.97 -24.50 4.49
C PRO A 9 -11.36 -25.29 5.65
N GLU A 10 -11.30 -26.63 5.53
CA GLU A 10 -10.69 -27.50 6.55
C GLU A 10 -9.25 -27.09 6.88
N LYS A 11 -8.52 -26.54 5.89
CA LYS A 11 -7.19 -25.96 6.07
C LYS A 11 -7.12 -24.63 5.32
N PRO A 12 -7.10 -23.49 6.03
CA PRO A 12 -6.92 -22.19 5.41
C PRO A 12 -5.58 -22.09 4.67
N VAL A 13 -5.57 -21.39 3.53
CA VAL A 13 -4.33 -21.08 2.82
C VAL A 13 -3.49 -20.14 3.68
N GLU A 14 -2.17 -20.39 3.79
CA GLU A 14 -1.27 -19.49 4.49
C GLU A 14 -1.19 -18.13 3.77
N PRO A 15 -1.27 -17.02 4.50
CA PRO A 15 -1.17 -15.70 3.91
C PRO A 15 0.26 -15.43 3.42
N LYS A 16 0.40 -14.95 2.18
CA LYS A 16 1.70 -14.59 1.60
C LYS A 16 2.13 -13.21 2.10
N PRO A 17 3.40 -13.03 2.49
CA PRO A 17 3.93 -11.72 2.83
C PRO A 17 3.76 -10.73 1.67
N ALA A 18 3.31 -9.53 2.00
CA ALA A 18 3.11 -8.45 1.03
C ALA A 18 3.40 -7.10 1.68
N ALA A 19 3.76 -6.14 0.86
CA ALA A 19 4.02 -4.78 1.31
C ALA A 19 3.36 -3.77 0.37
N THR A 20 2.89 -2.67 0.95
CA THR A 20 2.23 -1.58 0.24
C THR A 20 2.78 -0.26 0.75
N ILE A 21 3.07 0.66 -0.16
CA ILE A 21 3.51 2.01 0.21
C ILE A 21 2.43 3.03 -0.13
N ILE A 22 2.18 3.94 0.77
CA ILE A 22 1.30 5.08 0.60
C ILE A 22 2.19 6.33 0.53
N LEU A 23 2.43 6.82 -0.67
CA LEU A 23 3.16 8.06 -0.85
C LEU A 23 2.28 9.25 -0.52
N LEU A 24 2.85 10.19 0.22
CA LEU A 24 2.20 11.40 0.70
C LEU A 24 2.91 12.63 0.16
N ARG A 25 2.15 13.67 -0.22
CA ARG A 25 2.68 15.01 -0.46
C ARG A 25 1.77 16.07 0.12
N ASP A 26 2.32 17.24 0.40
CA ASP A 26 1.52 18.42 0.67
C ASP A 26 1.18 19.07 -0.67
N GLY A 27 -0.12 19.09 -1.01
CA GLY A 27 -0.68 19.78 -2.15
C GLY A 27 -1.17 21.18 -1.75
N ASP A 28 -1.71 21.94 -2.72
CA ASP A 28 -2.19 23.32 -2.48
C ASP A 28 -3.34 23.36 -1.45
N ASP A 29 -4.16 22.32 -1.42
CA ASP A 29 -5.34 22.23 -0.55
C ASP A 29 -5.19 21.22 0.61
N GLY A 30 -3.95 20.85 0.97
CA GLY A 30 -3.62 19.96 2.07
C GLY A 30 -3.02 18.62 1.65
N LEU A 31 -3.11 17.62 2.52
CA LEU A 31 -2.51 16.30 2.31
C LEU A 31 -3.09 15.61 1.08
N GLU A 32 -2.20 15.15 0.19
CA GLU A 32 -2.54 14.28 -0.93
C GLU A 32 -1.82 12.92 -0.81
N VAL A 33 -2.48 11.90 -1.34
CA VAL A 33 -1.96 10.53 -1.44
C VAL A 33 -1.89 10.09 -2.89
N LEU A 34 -0.87 9.32 -3.25
CA LEU A 34 -0.80 8.69 -4.55
C LEU A 34 -1.69 7.45 -4.56
N VAL A 35 -2.62 7.40 -5.51
CA VAL A 35 -3.47 6.23 -5.76
C VAL A 35 -3.35 5.80 -7.21
N LEU A 36 -3.38 4.48 -7.42
CA LEU A 36 -3.25 3.82 -8.70
C LEU A 36 -4.56 3.15 -9.07
N ARG A 37 -4.96 3.19 -10.35
CA ARG A 37 -6.10 2.43 -10.85
C ARG A 37 -5.62 1.16 -11.53
N LYS A 38 -6.07 0.02 -11.04
CA LYS A 38 -5.83 -1.27 -11.70
C LYS A 38 -6.65 -1.40 -12.97
N ALA A 39 -6.05 -2.03 -13.98
CA ALA A 39 -6.74 -2.35 -15.23
C ALA A 39 -8.01 -3.17 -14.97
N SER A 40 -9.03 -2.96 -15.80
CA SER A 40 -10.24 -3.79 -15.78
C SER A 40 -9.92 -5.19 -16.31
N GLY A 41 -10.43 -6.26 -15.66
CA GLY A 41 -10.18 -7.63 -16.10
C GLY A 41 -10.48 -8.66 -15.01
N LYS A 42 -9.86 -9.86 -15.13
CA LYS A 42 -10.04 -10.97 -14.18
C LYS A 42 -9.03 -10.96 -13.00
N HIS A 43 -8.32 -9.86 -12.80
CA HIS A 43 -7.32 -9.74 -11.73
C HIS A 43 -7.95 -9.30 -10.41
N PHE A 44 -7.23 -9.51 -9.32
CA PHE A 44 -7.63 -9.03 -8.01
C PHE A 44 -7.76 -7.49 -8.03
N ALA A 45 -8.86 -6.96 -7.48
CA ALA A 45 -9.17 -5.52 -7.43
C ALA A 45 -9.27 -4.84 -8.81
N ALA A 46 -9.71 -5.56 -9.87
CA ALA A 46 -9.87 -5.00 -11.21
C ALA A 46 -10.73 -3.73 -11.21
N GLY A 47 -10.20 -2.65 -11.80
CA GLY A 47 -10.84 -1.33 -11.87
C GLY A 47 -10.88 -0.56 -10.54
N ALA A 48 -10.41 -1.12 -9.44
CA ALA A 48 -10.34 -0.42 -8.16
C ALA A 48 -9.12 0.49 -8.08
N MET A 49 -9.23 1.52 -7.25
CA MET A 49 -8.07 2.30 -6.82
C MET A 49 -7.36 1.58 -5.67
N VAL A 50 -6.05 1.53 -5.76
CA VAL A 50 -5.16 0.90 -4.79
C VAL A 50 -3.95 1.81 -4.52
N PHE A 51 -3.16 1.48 -3.52
CA PHE A 51 -1.82 2.02 -3.34
C PHE A 51 -0.79 1.11 -4.04
N PRO A 52 0.39 1.62 -4.44
CA PRO A 52 1.47 0.81 -4.95
C PRO A 52 1.84 -0.32 -3.99
N GLY A 53 2.00 -1.54 -4.50
CA GLY A 53 2.42 -2.65 -3.68
C GLY A 53 2.05 -4.03 -4.18
N GLY A 54 2.78 -5.02 -3.66
CA GLY A 54 2.62 -6.41 -4.05
C GLY A 54 3.20 -7.39 -3.04
N LYS A 55 3.52 -8.58 -3.51
CA LYS A 55 4.10 -9.66 -2.71
C LYS A 55 5.59 -9.42 -2.50
N VAL A 56 6.07 -9.87 -1.36
CA VAL A 56 7.52 -10.08 -1.21
C VAL A 56 7.96 -11.16 -2.19
N ALA A 57 9.00 -10.87 -2.96
CA ALA A 57 9.62 -11.77 -3.90
C ALA A 57 10.98 -12.30 -3.37
N ASP A 58 11.50 -13.37 -3.97
CA ASP A 58 12.79 -13.93 -3.57
C ASP A 58 13.94 -12.94 -3.78
N GLU A 59 13.82 -12.06 -4.78
CA GLU A 59 14.77 -10.99 -5.07
C GLU A 59 14.83 -9.92 -3.96
N ASP A 60 13.71 -9.60 -3.29
CA ASP A 60 13.69 -8.67 -2.17
C ASP A 60 14.50 -9.23 -0.99
N LEU A 61 14.35 -10.53 -0.73
CA LEU A 61 15.12 -11.22 0.30
C LEU A 61 16.60 -11.28 -0.06
N ALA A 62 16.93 -11.68 -1.29
CA ALA A 62 18.32 -11.75 -1.76
C ALA A 62 19.02 -10.39 -1.68
N PHE A 63 18.32 -9.31 -2.06
CA PHE A 63 18.83 -7.94 -1.96
C PHE A 63 19.11 -7.54 -0.51
N ALA A 64 18.20 -7.85 0.42
CA ALA A 64 18.38 -7.59 1.84
C ALA A 64 19.52 -8.43 2.45
N GLU A 65 19.68 -9.70 2.03
CA GLU A 65 20.78 -10.58 2.43
C GLU A 65 22.13 -10.03 1.99
N ALA A 66 22.27 -9.59 0.74
CA ALA A 66 23.48 -8.99 0.21
C ALA A 66 23.92 -7.72 0.98
N ARG A 67 22.98 -7.01 1.60
CA ARG A 67 23.22 -5.82 2.43
C ARG A 67 23.27 -6.10 3.93
N GLY A 68 23.14 -7.36 4.35
CA GLY A 68 23.17 -7.76 5.78
C GLY A 68 21.96 -7.29 6.59
N THR A 69 20.85 -6.94 5.94
CA THR A 69 19.63 -6.41 6.58
C THR A 69 18.50 -7.42 6.67
N ALA A 70 18.62 -8.60 6.07
CA ALA A 70 17.57 -9.63 5.99
C ALA A 70 17.11 -10.18 7.35
N SER A 71 17.88 -10.01 8.41
CA SER A 71 17.46 -10.38 9.78
C SER A 71 16.30 -9.50 10.30
N ASP A 72 16.11 -8.30 9.76
CA ASP A 72 14.94 -7.47 10.01
C ASP A 72 13.89 -7.71 8.92
N LYS A 73 12.82 -8.42 9.29
CA LYS A 73 11.71 -8.68 8.37
C LYS A 73 11.08 -7.41 7.79
N PHE A 74 11.19 -6.27 8.49
CA PHE A 74 10.65 -5.02 7.99
C PHE A 74 11.52 -4.42 6.89
N GLU A 75 12.82 -4.67 6.88
CA GLU A 75 13.68 -4.23 5.78
C GLU A 75 13.35 -4.99 4.48
N VAL A 76 13.11 -6.29 4.55
CA VAL A 76 12.65 -7.08 3.39
C VAL A 76 11.29 -6.57 2.87
N LEU A 77 10.34 -6.29 3.77
CA LEU A 77 9.03 -5.74 3.41
C LEU A 77 9.12 -4.34 2.81
N LYS A 78 9.98 -3.48 3.33
CA LYS A 78 10.20 -2.14 2.79
C LYS A 78 10.89 -2.18 1.42
N THR A 79 11.85 -3.09 1.23
CA THR A 79 12.47 -3.37 -0.07
C THR A 79 11.40 -3.72 -1.11
N ALA A 80 10.52 -4.69 -0.79
CA ALA A 80 9.40 -5.05 -1.64
C ALA A 80 8.48 -3.86 -1.95
N ALA A 81 8.15 -3.03 -0.95
CA ALA A 81 7.30 -1.86 -1.13
C ALA A 81 7.93 -0.82 -2.07
N VAL A 82 9.23 -0.58 -1.96
CA VAL A 82 9.97 0.34 -2.84
C VAL A 82 10.09 -0.23 -4.25
N ARG A 83 10.34 -1.53 -4.41
CA ARG A 83 10.40 -2.20 -5.71
C ARG A 83 9.06 -2.11 -6.44
N GLU A 84 7.97 -2.55 -5.80
CA GLU A 84 6.62 -2.53 -6.38
C GLU A 84 6.18 -1.11 -6.78
N MET A 85 6.50 -0.10 -5.94
CA MET A 85 6.22 1.29 -6.28
C MET A 85 6.94 1.73 -7.54
N HIS A 86 8.23 1.39 -7.69
CA HIS A 86 8.99 1.71 -8.89
C HIS A 86 8.41 1.01 -10.13
N GLU A 87 8.08 -0.27 -10.02
CA GLU A 87 7.49 -1.05 -11.10
C GLU A 87 6.12 -0.51 -11.54
N GLU A 88 5.25 -0.16 -10.59
CA GLU A 88 3.88 0.27 -10.87
C GLU A 88 3.73 1.74 -11.27
N CYS A 89 4.61 2.63 -10.80
CA CYS A 89 4.47 4.06 -11.07
C CYS A 89 5.78 4.83 -11.36
N GLY A 90 6.92 4.15 -11.48
CA GLY A 90 8.20 4.73 -11.88
C GLY A 90 8.84 5.66 -10.84
N ILE A 91 8.26 5.81 -9.65
CA ILE A 91 8.84 6.63 -8.58
C ILE A 91 9.94 5.82 -7.87
N MET A 92 11.10 6.43 -7.67
CA MET A 92 12.27 5.78 -7.11
C MET A 92 12.63 6.38 -5.73
N LEU A 93 12.40 5.63 -4.66
CA LEU A 93 12.87 5.96 -3.32
C LEU A 93 14.27 5.37 -3.10
N ALA A 94 15.25 6.00 -3.73
CA ALA A 94 16.66 5.65 -3.62
C ALA A 94 17.53 6.90 -3.59
N ARG A 95 18.76 6.74 -3.11
CA ARG A 95 19.76 7.79 -3.02
C ARG A 95 21.15 7.24 -3.37
N PRO A 96 22.13 8.05 -3.77
CA PRO A 96 23.51 7.60 -3.90
C PRO A 96 24.00 7.02 -2.57
N ALA A 97 24.77 5.94 -2.60
CA ALA A 97 25.22 5.26 -1.40
C ALA A 97 25.98 6.21 -0.46
N GLY A 98 25.52 6.24 0.79
CA GLY A 98 26.09 7.09 1.84
C GLY A 98 25.64 8.56 1.81
N GLU A 99 24.77 8.96 0.88
CA GLU A 99 24.19 10.31 0.83
C GLU A 99 22.84 10.37 1.56
N ALA A 100 22.38 11.60 1.86
CA ALA A 100 21.10 11.80 2.53
C ALA A 100 19.95 12.08 1.55
N ASP A 101 20.25 12.72 0.43
CA ASP A 101 19.27 13.25 -0.50
C ASP A 101 18.78 12.15 -1.46
N ILE A 102 17.47 12.04 -1.60
CA ILE A 102 16.83 11.12 -2.53
C ILE A 102 16.99 11.65 -3.95
N LEU A 103 17.18 10.76 -4.92
CA LEU A 103 17.30 11.09 -6.34
C LEU A 103 16.12 11.96 -6.82
N ASP A 104 16.42 13.01 -7.54
CA ASP A 104 15.41 13.80 -8.24
C ASP A 104 15.00 13.17 -9.60
N ALA A 105 14.01 13.74 -10.28
CA ALA A 105 13.52 13.19 -11.55
C ALA A 105 14.60 13.16 -12.66
N ALA A 106 15.49 14.13 -12.71
CA ALA A 106 16.55 14.18 -13.71
C ALA A 106 17.61 13.10 -13.47
N GLN A 107 17.95 12.87 -12.21
CA GLN A 107 18.86 11.80 -11.81
C GLN A 107 18.25 10.42 -12.09
N VAL A 108 16.95 10.21 -11.78
CA VAL A 108 16.23 8.97 -12.12
C VAL A 108 16.19 8.74 -13.62
N GLU A 109 15.92 9.78 -14.42
CA GLU A 109 15.94 9.70 -15.89
C GLU A 109 17.33 9.35 -16.43
N ALA A 110 18.38 9.88 -15.85
CA ALA A 110 19.76 9.58 -16.22
C ALA A 110 20.19 8.14 -15.96
N LEU A 111 19.57 7.45 -14.99
CA LEU A 111 19.82 6.02 -14.73
C LEU A 111 19.28 5.12 -15.85
N GLY A 112 18.33 5.63 -16.64
CA GLY A 112 17.63 4.83 -17.65
C GLY A 112 16.56 3.94 -17.03
N GLY A 113 15.99 3.04 -17.85
CA GLY A 113 14.99 2.07 -17.39
C GLY A 113 15.66 0.82 -16.82
N GLY A 114 14.96 0.12 -15.94
CA GLY A 114 15.40 -1.16 -15.37
C GLY A 114 14.73 -1.46 -14.04
N ALA A 115 14.93 -2.67 -13.53
CA ALA A 115 14.48 -3.04 -12.19
C ALA A 115 15.27 -2.25 -11.15
N ILE A 116 14.57 -1.69 -10.15
CA ILE A 116 15.21 -0.82 -9.16
C ILE A 116 16.32 -1.52 -8.36
N LEU A 117 16.17 -2.83 -8.10
CA LEU A 117 17.18 -3.59 -7.36
C LEU A 117 18.48 -3.72 -8.16
N ASP A 118 18.38 -4.00 -9.49
CA ASP A 118 19.54 -4.03 -10.40
C ASP A 118 20.19 -2.65 -10.53
N LEU A 119 19.37 -1.59 -10.62
CA LEU A 119 19.86 -0.22 -10.65
C LEU A 119 20.57 0.17 -9.35
N ALA A 120 20.03 -0.26 -8.21
CA ALA A 120 20.64 -0.01 -6.92
C ALA A 120 22.03 -0.68 -6.77
N GLU A 121 22.22 -1.86 -7.37
CA GLU A 121 23.51 -2.53 -7.40
C GLU A 121 24.48 -1.86 -8.40
N SER A 122 24.04 -1.68 -9.65
CA SER A 122 24.91 -1.18 -10.73
C SER A 122 25.31 0.28 -10.58
N ALA A 123 24.45 1.13 -10.03
CA ALA A 123 24.69 2.55 -9.80
C ALA A 123 25.10 2.91 -8.35
N SER A 124 25.34 1.90 -7.51
CA SER A 124 25.69 2.09 -6.10
C SER A 124 24.68 2.98 -5.36
N LEU A 125 23.39 2.56 -5.36
CA LEU A 125 22.34 3.27 -4.68
C LEU A 125 21.92 2.53 -3.39
N ASP A 126 21.50 3.28 -2.39
CA ASP A 126 20.79 2.80 -1.23
C ASP A 126 19.29 3.04 -1.43
N LEU A 127 18.45 2.01 -1.20
CA LEU A 127 17.01 2.22 -1.11
C LEU A 127 16.69 3.02 0.16
N ALA A 128 15.86 4.05 0.04
CA ALA A 128 15.51 4.93 1.15
C ALA A 128 14.46 4.32 2.08
N THR A 129 14.69 3.07 2.53
CA THR A 129 13.78 2.31 3.41
C THR A 129 13.58 2.96 4.78
N ASP A 130 14.51 3.81 5.23
CA ASP A 130 14.41 4.64 6.42
C ASP A 130 13.30 5.69 6.35
N GLN A 131 12.88 6.10 5.15
CA GLN A 131 11.76 7.01 4.94
C GLN A 131 10.40 6.33 5.18
N LEU A 132 10.33 5.00 5.15
CA LEU A 132 9.09 4.25 5.29
C LEU A 132 8.72 4.08 6.77
N VAL A 133 7.59 4.66 7.16
CA VAL A 133 7.00 4.54 8.49
C VAL A 133 5.85 3.53 8.45
N ARG A 134 5.84 2.56 9.35
CA ARG A 134 4.74 1.59 9.46
C ARG A 134 3.43 2.32 9.74
N PHE A 135 2.37 1.94 9.02
CA PHE A 135 1.07 2.62 9.10
C PHE A 135 -0.09 1.69 9.45
N ALA A 136 -0.11 0.50 8.85
CA ALA A 136 -1.15 -0.51 9.10
C ALA A 136 -0.63 -1.92 8.80
N HIS A 137 -1.35 -2.93 9.31
CA HIS A 137 -1.07 -4.34 9.06
C HIS A 137 -2.39 -5.08 8.83
N TRP A 138 -2.56 -5.67 7.66
CA TRP A 138 -3.79 -6.36 7.28
C TRP A 138 -3.53 -7.80 6.89
N ILE A 139 -4.30 -8.73 7.48
CA ILE A 139 -4.25 -10.14 7.12
C ILE A 139 -5.58 -10.53 6.47
N THR A 140 -5.52 -11.06 5.27
CA THR A 140 -6.72 -11.52 4.55
C THR A 140 -7.41 -12.61 5.35
N PRO A 141 -8.74 -12.56 5.53
CA PRO A 141 -9.50 -13.55 6.30
C PRO A 141 -9.28 -15.00 5.81
N PRO A 142 -9.36 -16.01 6.72
CA PRO A 142 -9.03 -17.39 6.41
C PRO A 142 -9.98 -18.07 5.41
N TYR A 143 -11.19 -17.55 5.21
CA TYR A 143 -12.15 -18.05 4.24
C TYR A 143 -11.86 -17.63 2.79
N ARG A 144 -10.87 -16.76 2.55
CA ARG A 144 -10.51 -16.31 1.20
C ARG A 144 -9.51 -17.29 0.56
N PRO A 145 -9.67 -17.59 -0.76
CA PRO A 145 -8.81 -18.53 -1.49
C PRO A 145 -7.40 -18.00 -1.75
N LYS A 146 -7.24 -16.68 -1.79
CA LYS A 146 -5.94 -15.99 -1.88
C LYS A 146 -5.80 -15.11 -0.65
N ARG A 147 -4.70 -15.28 0.08
CA ARG A 147 -4.47 -14.56 1.32
C ARG A 147 -3.12 -13.87 1.30
N PHE A 148 -3.11 -12.66 1.86
CA PHE A 148 -1.92 -11.84 2.02
C PHE A 148 -1.80 -11.40 3.47
N ASP A 149 -0.57 -11.34 3.94
CA ASP A 149 -0.13 -10.68 5.17
C ASP A 149 0.53 -9.36 4.76
N THR A 150 -0.25 -8.28 4.69
CA THR A 150 0.14 -7.03 4.06
C THR A 150 0.51 -5.98 5.09
N HIS A 151 1.75 -5.52 5.06
CA HIS A 151 2.21 -4.36 5.81
C HIS A 151 2.11 -3.10 4.95
N PHE A 152 1.47 -2.07 5.50
CA PHE A 152 1.35 -0.76 4.88
C PHE A 152 2.35 0.19 5.51
N PHE A 153 3.07 0.90 4.66
CA PHE A 153 4.00 1.96 5.04
C PHE A 153 3.55 3.28 4.45
N ILE A 154 3.82 4.39 5.13
CA ILE A 154 3.70 5.73 4.57
C ILE A 154 5.09 6.34 4.41
N ALA A 155 5.28 7.13 3.36
CA ALA A 155 6.50 7.88 3.12
C ALA A 155 6.19 9.21 2.42
N PRO A 156 7.01 10.26 2.62
CA PRO A 156 6.90 11.46 1.80
C PRO A 156 7.28 11.13 0.35
N ALA A 157 6.60 11.76 -0.60
CA ALA A 157 6.97 11.67 -2.00
C ALA A 157 8.35 12.33 -2.22
N PRO A 158 9.22 11.72 -3.03
CA PRO A 158 10.51 12.34 -3.37
C PRO A 158 10.30 13.70 -4.04
N GLU A 159 11.06 14.68 -3.62
CA GLU A 159 11.03 16.01 -4.26
C GLU A 159 11.45 15.90 -5.72
N GLY A 160 10.71 16.55 -6.62
CA GLY A 160 10.96 16.49 -8.06
C GLY A 160 10.40 15.27 -8.80
N GLN A 161 10.02 14.18 -8.12
CA GLN A 161 9.41 13.00 -8.75
C GLN A 161 7.87 12.99 -8.60
N ARG A 162 7.20 14.07 -9.05
CA ARG A 162 5.76 14.27 -8.79
C ARG A 162 4.84 13.63 -9.81
N GLU A 163 5.37 13.28 -10.99
CA GLU A 163 4.59 12.73 -12.10
C GLU A 163 4.86 11.23 -12.22
N PRO A 164 3.93 10.37 -11.74
CA PRO A 164 4.07 8.93 -11.84
C PRO A 164 3.97 8.48 -13.30
N LYS A 165 4.75 7.47 -13.67
CA LYS A 165 4.73 6.84 -15.01
C LYS A 165 4.18 5.42 -14.86
N VAL A 166 2.97 5.18 -15.37
CA VAL A 166 2.32 3.86 -15.33
C VAL A 166 2.64 3.03 -16.56
N ASP A 167 2.62 1.70 -16.44
CA ASP A 167 2.90 0.75 -17.51
C ASP A 167 1.75 0.64 -18.54
N GLY A 168 0.55 1.04 -18.17
CA GLY A 168 -0.66 0.97 -19.00
C GLY A 168 -1.29 -0.43 -19.12
N TYR A 169 -0.69 -1.47 -18.50
CA TYR A 169 -1.17 -2.85 -18.53
C TYR A 169 -1.82 -3.27 -17.20
N GLU A 170 -1.05 -3.29 -16.12
CA GLU A 170 -1.56 -3.60 -14.80
C GLU A 170 -2.14 -2.34 -14.13
N ILE A 171 -1.40 -1.24 -14.24
CA ILE A 171 -1.80 0.08 -13.74
C ILE A 171 -2.09 1.00 -14.93
N VAL A 172 -3.32 1.47 -15.03
CA VAL A 172 -3.78 2.31 -16.15
C VAL A 172 -3.85 3.79 -15.83
N GLU A 173 -3.75 4.13 -14.56
CA GLU A 173 -3.83 5.50 -14.09
C GLU A 173 -3.13 5.64 -12.74
N ALA A 174 -2.45 6.77 -12.51
CA ALA A 174 -1.92 7.18 -11.22
C ALA A 174 -2.29 8.63 -10.96
N ARG A 175 -2.80 8.93 -9.76
CA ARG A 175 -3.23 10.28 -9.40
C ARG A 175 -2.90 10.62 -7.95
N TRP A 176 -2.50 11.85 -7.76
CA TRP A 176 -2.49 12.47 -6.44
C TRP A 176 -3.89 12.97 -6.10
N ARG A 177 -4.39 12.59 -4.94
CA ARG A 177 -5.74 12.92 -4.49
C ARG A 177 -5.77 13.18 -3.00
N ARG A 178 -6.58 14.13 -2.57
CA ARG A 178 -6.88 14.31 -1.14
C ARG A 178 -7.70 13.13 -0.62
N PRO A 179 -7.41 12.61 0.59
CA PRO A 179 -8.20 11.53 1.19
C PRO A 179 -9.70 11.83 1.24
N GLY A 180 -10.09 13.08 1.56
CA GLY A 180 -11.49 13.50 1.61
C GLY A 180 -12.21 13.35 0.26
N ASP A 181 -11.58 13.80 -0.83
CA ASP A 181 -12.16 13.71 -2.18
C ASP A 181 -12.32 12.25 -2.65
N ILE A 182 -11.39 11.38 -2.26
CA ILE A 182 -11.51 9.94 -2.54
C ILE A 182 -12.74 9.36 -1.82
N LEU A 183 -12.93 9.70 -0.54
CA LEU A 183 -14.07 9.22 0.25
C LEU A 183 -15.41 9.73 -0.29
N GLU A 184 -15.46 10.97 -0.76
CA GLU A 184 -16.63 11.52 -1.43
C GLU A 184 -16.98 10.75 -2.71
N ASP A 185 -15.98 10.51 -3.58
CA ASP A 185 -16.15 9.73 -4.80
C ASP A 185 -16.60 8.28 -4.53
N VAL A 186 -16.15 7.67 -3.44
CA VAL A 186 -16.62 6.34 -3.01
C VAL A 186 -18.07 6.41 -2.55
N HIS A 187 -18.42 7.41 -1.73
CA HIS A 187 -19.78 7.61 -1.24
C HIS A 187 -20.77 7.81 -2.39
N GLU A 188 -20.38 8.55 -3.41
CA GLU A 188 -21.20 8.78 -4.62
C GLU A 188 -21.14 7.64 -5.64
N GLY A 189 -20.37 6.57 -5.36
CA GLY A 189 -20.25 5.40 -6.24
C GLY A 189 -19.39 5.63 -7.48
N ARG A 190 -18.64 6.72 -7.55
CA ARG A 190 -17.73 7.03 -8.66
C ARG A 190 -16.42 6.24 -8.60
N LEU A 191 -15.99 5.84 -7.39
CA LEU A 191 -14.77 5.06 -7.18
C LEU A 191 -15.06 3.75 -6.43
N LYS A 192 -14.24 2.74 -6.74
CA LYS A 192 -14.20 1.48 -6.00
C LYS A 192 -12.86 1.35 -5.28
N LEU A 193 -12.91 1.01 -4.01
CA LEU A 193 -11.73 0.70 -3.19
C LEU A 193 -11.85 -0.70 -2.61
N VAL A 194 -10.72 -1.37 -2.43
CA VAL A 194 -10.69 -2.55 -1.57
C VAL A 194 -10.65 -2.10 -0.11
N LEU A 195 -11.22 -2.92 0.79
CA LEU A 195 -11.42 -2.55 2.19
C LEU A 195 -10.14 -2.01 2.89
N PRO A 196 -8.96 -2.63 2.78
CA PRO A 196 -7.76 -2.07 3.43
C PRO A 196 -7.38 -0.69 2.90
N THR A 197 -7.50 -0.46 1.58
CA THR A 197 -7.22 0.85 0.98
C THR A 197 -8.16 1.92 1.54
N MET A 198 -9.46 1.62 1.57
CA MET A 198 -10.45 2.55 2.10
C MET A 198 -10.22 2.89 3.57
N MET A 199 -9.98 1.88 4.41
CA MET A 199 -9.72 2.12 5.83
C MET A 199 -8.47 2.97 6.06
N ASN A 200 -7.42 2.77 5.25
CA ASN A 200 -6.22 3.59 5.30
C ASN A 200 -6.48 5.02 4.82
N ILE A 201 -7.32 5.24 3.80
CA ILE A 201 -7.78 6.58 3.39
C ILE A 201 -8.55 7.27 4.52
N ILE A 202 -9.48 6.57 5.19
CA ILE A 202 -10.21 7.10 6.36
C ILE A 202 -9.23 7.48 7.48
N LYS A 203 -8.20 6.69 7.73
CA LYS A 203 -7.18 6.99 8.73
C LYS A 203 -6.37 8.24 8.35
N LEU A 204 -5.98 8.36 7.07
CA LEU A 204 -5.21 9.50 6.54
C LEU A 204 -6.03 10.79 6.46
N SER A 205 -7.35 10.72 6.26
CA SER A 205 -8.21 11.92 6.23
C SER A 205 -8.27 12.69 7.56
N ARG A 206 -7.67 12.14 8.62
CA ARG A 206 -7.52 12.79 9.92
C ARG A 206 -6.29 13.69 10.04
N SER A 207 -5.44 13.71 9.00
CA SER A 207 -4.20 14.51 8.95
C SER A 207 -4.31 15.54 7.83
N GLU A 208 -3.87 16.76 8.10
CA GLU A 208 -3.90 17.88 7.16
C GLU A 208 -2.60 18.02 6.36
N SER A 209 -1.51 17.37 6.83
CA SER A 209 -0.19 17.46 6.19
C SER A 209 0.60 16.15 6.30
N VAL A 210 1.62 16.01 5.44
CA VAL A 210 2.59 14.89 5.48
C VAL A 210 3.23 14.79 6.85
N GLY A 211 3.69 15.92 7.40
CA GLY A 211 4.33 15.95 8.70
C GLY A 211 3.41 15.47 9.83
N GLU A 212 2.13 15.80 9.78
CA GLU A 212 1.15 15.32 10.75
C GLU A 212 0.91 13.82 10.62
N ALA A 213 0.68 13.32 9.40
CA ALA A 213 0.48 11.90 9.13
C ALA A 213 1.65 11.04 9.61
N LEU A 214 2.90 11.46 9.30
CA LEU A 214 4.11 10.77 9.74
C LEU A 214 4.27 10.76 11.27
N ARG A 215 4.00 11.90 11.94
CA ARG A 215 4.03 11.97 13.41
C ARG A 215 2.97 11.07 14.05
N ALA A 216 1.77 11.06 13.50
CA ALA A 216 0.70 10.19 13.97
C ALA A 216 1.06 8.70 13.80
N ALA A 217 1.61 8.31 12.64
CA ALA A 217 2.03 6.95 12.37
C ALA A 217 3.17 6.48 13.30
N LYS A 218 4.18 7.33 13.55
CA LYS A 218 5.30 7.01 14.46
C LYS A 218 4.87 6.78 15.92
N ARG A 219 3.73 7.34 16.34
CA ARG A 219 3.18 7.16 17.70
C ARG A 219 2.17 6.02 17.81
N ALA A 220 1.66 5.53 16.68
CA ALA A 220 0.61 4.52 16.67
C ALA A 220 1.15 3.13 16.99
N THR A 221 0.39 2.37 17.78
CA THR A 221 0.57 0.92 17.87
C THR A 221 -0.07 0.28 16.65
N ILE A 222 0.66 -0.58 15.94
CA ILE A 222 0.19 -1.26 14.75
C ILE A 222 -0.10 -2.72 15.08
N ASN A 223 -1.38 -3.03 15.24
CA ASN A 223 -1.87 -4.39 15.43
C ASN A 223 -2.34 -5.00 14.10
N PRO A 224 -2.24 -6.33 13.91
CA PRO A 224 -2.77 -6.98 12.72
C PRO A 224 -4.29 -6.92 12.68
N VAL A 225 -4.85 -6.56 11.52
CA VAL A 225 -6.29 -6.47 11.28
C VAL A 225 -6.72 -7.60 10.38
N THR A 226 -7.55 -8.51 10.91
CA THR A 226 -8.24 -9.54 10.14
C THR A 226 -9.74 -9.29 10.26
N PRO A 227 -10.42 -8.82 9.19
CA PRO A 227 -11.86 -8.59 9.24
C PRO A 227 -12.63 -9.88 9.50
N THR A 228 -13.64 -9.80 10.35
CA THR A 228 -14.54 -10.90 10.63
C THR A 228 -15.89 -10.66 9.95
N ARG A 229 -16.40 -11.68 9.26
CA ARG A 229 -17.73 -11.66 8.69
C ARG A 229 -18.76 -12.03 9.75
N VAL A 230 -19.76 -11.18 9.93
CA VAL A 230 -20.87 -11.39 10.88
C VAL A 230 -22.18 -11.40 10.08
N GLU A 231 -22.96 -12.46 10.23
CA GLU A 231 -24.32 -12.54 9.68
C GLU A 231 -25.30 -11.90 10.64
N THR A 232 -26.12 -10.98 10.13
CA THR A 232 -27.15 -10.27 10.87
C THR A 232 -28.48 -10.37 10.15
N GLU A 233 -29.57 -10.00 10.81
CA GLU A 233 -30.89 -9.95 10.20
C GLU A 233 -30.96 -9.01 8.98
N ASN A 234 -30.08 -8.02 8.90
CA ASN A 234 -29.99 -7.03 7.84
C ASN A 234 -28.96 -7.39 6.74
N GLY A 235 -28.36 -8.59 6.80
CA GLY A 235 -27.35 -9.06 5.85
C GLY A 235 -25.99 -9.27 6.49
N VAL A 236 -24.94 -9.27 5.65
CA VAL A 236 -23.57 -9.52 6.09
C VAL A 236 -22.88 -8.21 6.47
N GLU A 237 -22.28 -8.20 7.64
CA GLU A 237 -21.41 -7.12 8.13
C GLU A 237 -19.96 -7.58 8.18
N LEU A 238 -19.02 -6.65 8.02
CA LEU A 238 -17.61 -6.87 8.32
C LEU A 238 -17.23 -6.10 9.58
N HIS A 239 -16.67 -6.83 10.52
CA HIS A 239 -16.20 -6.27 11.79
C HIS A 239 -14.68 -6.26 11.82
N LEU A 240 -14.11 -5.21 12.41
CA LEU A 240 -12.68 -5.04 12.66
C LEU A 240 -12.39 -5.27 14.15
N PRO A 241 -11.19 -5.72 14.52
CA PRO A 241 -10.76 -5.77 15.91
C PRO A 241 -10.85 -4.39 16.59
N ASP A 242 -11.18 -4.35 17.87
CA ASP A 242 -11.31 -3.10 18.64
C ASP A 242 -10.01 -2.29 18.66
N ASP A 243 -8.87 -2.98 18.64
CA ASP A 243 -7.52 -2.43 18.65
C ASP A 243 -6.94 -2.19 17.23
N SER A 244 -7.78 -2.20 16.21
CA SER A 244 -7.39 -2.00 14.80
C SER A 244 -6.75 -0.63 14.50
N GLY A 245 -6.94 0.34 15.38
CA GLY A 245 -6.44 1.72 15.21
C GLY A 245 -7.26 2.61 14.28
N TYR A 246 -8.39 2.11 13.75
CA TYR A 246 -9.29 2.88 12.87
C TYR A 246 -10.38 3.65 13.62
N GLY A 247 -10.60 3.34 14.90
CA GLY A 247 -11.66 3.97 15.72
C GLY A 247 -13.08 3.55 15.34
N ILE A 248 -13.20 2.55 14.47
CA ILE A 248 -14.46 1.88 14.12
C ILE A 248 -14.27 0.38 14.17
N THR A 249 -15.30 -0.32 14.64
CA THR A 249 -15.31 -1.78 14.77
C THR A 249 -16.23 -2.45 13.76
N LYS A 250 -17.13 -1.67 13.16
CA LYS A 250 -18.06 -2.12 12.13
C LYS A 250 -17.84 -1.31 10.86
N VAL A 251 -17.58 -1.99 9.76
CA VAL A 251 -17.42 -1.35 8.46
C VAL A 251 -18.80 -0.92 7.95
N PRO A 252 -19.02 0.37 7.66
CA PRO A 252 -20.28 0.86 7.13
C PRO A 252 -20.68 0.15 5.83
N SER A 253 -21.97 -0.18 5.68
CA SER A 253 -22.48 -0.98 4.55
C SER A 253 -22.31 -0.30 3.20
N GLU A 254 -22.31 1.02 3.14
CA GLU A 254 -22.03 1.80 1.93
C GLU A 254 -20.64 1.50 1.35
N TYR A 255 -19.67 1.19 2.20
CA TYR A 255 -18.32 0.85 1.79
C TYR A 255 -18.16 -0.60 1.32
N LEU A 256 -19.10 -1.49 1.65
CA LEU A 256 -19.08 -2.88 1.20
C LEU A 256 -19.59 -3.06 -0.24
N ARG A 257 -20.34 -2.08 -0.77
CA ARG A 257 -20.90 -2.14 -2.14
C ARG A 257 -19.85 -1.91 -3.23
N SER A 258 -18.70 -1.37 -2.86
CA SER A 258 -17.58 -1.07 -3.76
C SER A 258 -16.44 -2.08 -3.69
N ALA A 259 -16.50 -3.08 -2.79
CA ALA A 259 -15.44 -4.07 -2.55
C ALA A 259 -15.62 -5.38 -3.35
#